data_f2beaedf3028a2ae06ad85c05eafc3c7
#
_entry.id   f2beaedf3028a2ae06ad85c05eafc3c7
#
_cell.length_a   1.000
_cell.length_b   1.000
_cell.length_c   1.000
_cell.angle_alpha   90.00
_cell.angle_beta   90.00
_cell.angle_gamma   90.00
#
_symmetry.space_group_name_H-M   'P 1'
#
loop_
_entity.id
_entity.type
_entity.pdbx_description
1 polymer ?
#
loop_
_entity_poly.entity_id
_entity_poly.type
_entity_poly.pdbx_seq_one_letter_code
_entity_poly.pdbx_strand_id
1 'polypeptide(L)'
;MNNATPHDCDILIRNACVLTMDRRRTVLSSGAIAISGHSIVAAGPEHEVARAWRARTTIDARGGIVHPGYVDAHLHVNAQTCRGFFRGDASKGSGPGPKYADWKAALDPEDERAAAALACVEMLRHGVTTFVEPGSAFEPDAVAAATEAVGVRCSLADPYLWDDTSLMSMIPGLASDALFARVPADRDRCMRLLGSQLFRNRDKNGILHGHVALYGEGTASDALLRAAKHLADHEGVVMNSHIGYDIDLAEAMEKCWKKPRFAHLAELGVIGPNTLFVHMNLIRDEEVEPILSSGLSMVWCPLAYMSRGTPLRLRTRIPEMKQRGGHVALGTDSARQCSAGDSGFLALHLAGEAGYPTVSEDILDMLILGGARAAGLSDIIGSIEVGKRADIVVRAPDLAEMGPGVDPAHQLVAVGHGPTADTVLVNGRMVMREGRPVLVDADSVVAAARASTRRMAEKLGLGDPGIWPRVN
;
A
#
# COMPACT_ATOMS: atom_id res chain seq x y z
N MET A 1 -28.32 -38.77 12.61
CA MET A 1 -27.48 -37.71 12.01
C MET A 1 -28.41 -36.89 11.13
N ASN A 2 -28.71 -35.64 11.49
CA ASN A 2 -29.55 -34.77 10.66
C ASN A 2 -28.78 -34.46 9.37
N ASN A 3 -29.20 -35.05 8.23
CA ASN A 3 -28.74 -34.65 6.91
C ASN A 3 -29.42 -33.33 6.57
N ALA A 4 -28.91 -32.24 7.12
CA ALA A 4 -29.30 -30.91 6.64
C ALA A 4 -28.81 -30.77 5.18
N THR A 5 -29.68 -30.25 4.30
CA THR A 5 -29.32 -29.97 2.93
C THR A 5 -28.15 -28.92 2.91
N PRO A 6 -27.09 -29.17 2.16
CA PRO A 6 -25.99 -28.17 2.07
C PRO A 6 -26.49 -26.81 1.60
N HIS A 7 -25.90 -25.76 2.13
CA HIS A 7 -26.13 -24.39 1.64
C HIS A 7 -25.40 -24.16 0.32
N ASP A 8 -25.99 -23.39 -0.58
CA ASP A 8 -25.33 -23.01 -1.83
C ASP A 8 -24.40 -21.81 -1.62
N CYS A 9 -23.25 -21.82 -2.30
CA CYS A 9 -22.31 -20.68 -2.38
C CYS A 9 -21.76 -20.55 -3.80
N ASP A 10 -21.08 -19.45 -4.10
CA ASP A 10 -20.51 -19.23 -5.43
C ASP A 10 -19.14 -19.91 -5.57
N ILE A 11 -18.29 -19.76 -4.56
CA ILE A 11 -16.92 -20.31 -4.56
C ILE A 11 -16.66 -21.05 -3.25
N LEU A 12 -16.04 -22.24 -3.35
CA LEU A 12 -15.48 -22.98 -2.23
C LEU A 12 -13.99 -23.17 -2.44
N ILE A 13 -13.16 -22.58 -1.57
CA ILE A 13 -11.73 -22.89 -1.49
C ILE A 13 -11.58 -24.04 -0.51
N ARG A 14 -10.85 -25.09 -0.89
CA ARG A 14 -10.65 -26.30 -0.07
C ARG A 14 -9.23 -26.81 -0.14
N ASN A 15 -8.91 -27.81 0.70
CA ASN A 15 -7.57 -28.41 0.76
C ASN A 15 -6.49 -27.36 0.96
N ALA A 16 -6.68 -26.51 1.98
CA ALA A 16 -5.86 -25.32 2.22
C ALA A 16 -5.27 -25.30 3.63
N CYS A 17 -4.01 -24.83 3.75
CA CYS A 17 -3.48 -24.31 5.01
C CYS A 17 -3.92 -22.84 5.13
N VAL A 18 -4.93 -22.54 5.95
CA VAL A 18 -5.54 -21.22 6.03
C VAL A 18 -5.00 -20.42 7.21
N LEU A 19 -4.34 -19.29 6.92
CA LEU A 19 -4.04 -18.27 7.92
C LEU A 19 -5.22 -17.31 7.98
N THR A 20 -6.04 -17.40 9.01
CA THR A 20 -7.28 -16.61 9.07
C THR A 20 -7.04 -15.14 9.36
N MET A 21 -5.94 -14.80 10.02
CA MET A 21 -5.65 -13.46 10.56
C MET A 21 -6.79 -12.92 11.45
N ASP A 22 -7.63 -13.81 11.99
CA ASP A 22 -8.64 -13.46 12.97
C ASP A 22 -7.98 -12.98 14.29
N ARG A 23 -8.78 -12.58 15.27
CA ARG A 23 -8.28 -12.09 16.57
C ARG A 23 -7.36 -13.09 17.28
N ARG A 24 -7.54 -14.40 17.03
CA ARG A 24 -6.74 -15.49 17.63
C ARG A 24 -5.53 -15.87 16.77
N ARG A 25 -5.40 -15.33 15.56
CA ARG A 25 -4.39 -15.74 14.57
C ARG A 25 -4.47 -17.23 14.26
N THR A 26 -5.70 -17.73 14.11
CA THR A 26 -5.97 -19.15 13.88
C THR A 26 -5.35 -19.62 12.56
N VAL A 27 -4.65 -20.75 12.63
CA VAL A 27 -4.16 -21.48 11.45
C VAL A 27 -4.95 -22.77 11.32
N LEU A 28 -5.64 -22.96 10.20
CA LEU A 28 -6.34 -24.18 9.86
C LEU A 28 -5.44 -25.03 8.96
N SER A 29 -4.83 -26.09 9.49
CA SER A 29 -3.91 -26.96 8.71
C SER A 29 -4.63 -27.69 7.56
N SER A 30 -5.92 -27.94 7.68
CA SER A 30 -6.81 -28.43 6.64
C SER A 30 -8.11 -27.65 6.73
N GLY A 31 -8.15 -26.53 6.00
CA GLY A 31 -9.25 -25.59 6.04
C GLY A 31 -9.98 -25.47 4.71
N ALA A 32 -11.20 -24.91 4.79
CA ALA A 32 -11.98 -24.50 3.64
C ALA A 32 -12.70 -23.18 3.92
N ILE A 33 -13.01 -22.45 2.82
CA ILE A 33 -13.66 -21.14 2.85
C ILE A 33 -14.79 -21.15 1.83
N ALA A 34 -16.02 -20.83 2.25
CA ALA A 34 -17.17 -20.66 1.37
C ALA A 34 -17.44 -19.16 1.17
N ILE A 35 -17.70 -18.75 -0.08
CA ILE A 35 -17.89 -17.38 -0.50
C ILE A 35 -19.17 -17.25 -1.29
N SER A 36 -20.00 -16.26 -0.95
CA SER A 36 -21.21 -15.90 -1.70
C SER A 36 -21.22 -14.40 -1.99
N GLY A 37 -21.39 -14.03 -3.26
CA GLY A 37 -21.25 -12.66 -3.72
C GLY A 37 -19.88 -12.10 -3.35
N HIS A 38 -19.88 -11.07 -2.53
CA HIS A 38 -18.65 -10.39 -2.13
C HIS A 38 -18.06 -10.90 -0.80
N SER A 39 -18.80 -11.75 -0.07
CA SER A 39 -18.52 -12.00 1.34
C SER A 39 -18.16 -13.46 1.62
N ILE A 40 -17.30 -13.63 2.63
CA ILE A 40 -17.04 -14.91 3.25
C ILE A 40 -18.30 -15.33 4.05
N VAL A 41 -18.85 -16.50 3.76
CA VAL A 41 -20.05 -17.03 4.44
C VAL A 41 -19.73 -18.18 5.36
N ALA A 42 -18.57 -18.82 5.19
CA ALA A 42 -18.03 -19.80 6.15
C ALA A 42 -16.51 -19.88 5.99
N ALA A 43 -15.81 -20.15 7.09
CA ALA A 43 -14.41 -20.53 7.16
C ALA A 43 -14.20 -21.46 8.35
N GLY A 44 -13.47 -22.56 8.16
CA GLY A 44 -13.25 -23.53 9.24
C GLY A 44 -12.59 -24.82 8.75
N PRO A 45 -12.57 -25.88 9.59
CA PRO A 45 -12.06 -27.18 9.19
C PRO A 45 -12.74 -27.69 7.91
N GLU A 46 -11.93 -28.21 6.98
CA GLU A 46 -12.44 -28.60 5.65
C GLU A 46 -13.64 -29.55 5.72
N HIS A 47 -13.56 -30.58 6.57
CA HIS A 47 -14.62 -31.59 6.68
C HIS A 47 -15.97 -31.02 7.14
N GLU A 48 -15.97 -29.91 7.87
CA GLU A 48 -17.19 -29.21 8.32
C GLU A 48 -17.75 -28.34 7.21
N VAL A 49 -16.89 -27.46 6.63
CA VAL A 49 -17.30 -26.50 5.60
C VAL A 49 -17.71 -27.22 4.31
N ALA A 50 -16.91 -28.19 3.83
CA ALA A 50 -17.20 -28.93 2.60
C ALA A 50 -18.47 -29.82 2.71
N ARG A 51 -18.87 -30.23 3.93
CA ARG A 51 -20.13 -30.93 4.15
C ARG A 51 -21.33 -29.99 4.18
N ALA A 52 -21.15 -28.78 4.72
CA ALA A 52 -22.21 -27.80 4.90
C ALA A 52 -22.48 -26.93 3.67
N TRP A 53 -21.55 -26.85 2.72
CA TRP A 53 -21.63 -25.94 1.58
C TRP A 53 -21.40 -26.64 0.25
N ARG A 54 -22.19 -26.25 -0.77
CA ARG A 54 -22.07 -26.67 -2.16
C ARG A 54 -21.76 -25.45 -3.03
N ALA A 55 -20.67 -25.47 -3.78
CA ALA A 55 -20.25 -24.35 -4.60
C ALA A 55 -20.53 -24.56 -6.10
N ARG A 56 -20.73 -23.45 -6.81
CA ARG A 56 -20.71 -23.40 -8.29
C ARG A 56 -19.31 -23.61 -8.83
N THR A 57 -18.31 -23.04 -8.15
CA THR A 57 -16.89 -23.15 -8.50
C THR A 57 -16.11 -23.64 -7.27
N THR A 58 -15.27 -24.65 -7.46
CA THR A 58 -14.36 -25.12 -6.43
C THR A 58 -12.93 -24.79 -6.80
N ILE A 59 -12.17 -24.20 -5.86
CA ILE A 59 -10.74 -23.95 -5.95
C ILE A 59 -10.05 -24.93 -5.00
N ASP A 60 -9.27 -25.85 -5.57
CA ASP A 60 -8.42 -26.75 -4.80
C ASP A 60 -7.08 -26.07 -4.56
N ALA A 61 -6.79 -25.72 -3.30
CA ALA A 61 -5.51 -25.11 -2.93
C ALA A 61 -4.35 -26.11 -2.90
N ARG A 62 -4.60 -27.40 -3.10
CA ARG A 62 -3.57 -28.47 -3.19
C ARG A 62 -2.65 -28.52 -1.96
N GLY A 63 -3.16 -28.20 -0.78
CA GLY A 63 -2.39 -28.05 0.45
C GLY A 63 -1.63 -26.74 0.59
N GLY A 64 -1.78 -25.83 -0.38
CA GLY A 64 -1.13 -24.52 -0.38
C GLY A 64 -1.63 -23.59 0.71
N ILE A 65 -0.85 -22.54 0.98
CA ILE A 65 -1.19 -21.51 1.95
C ILE A 65 -2.25 -20.59 1.37
N VAL A 66 -3.31 -20.35 2.15
CA VAL A 66 -4.37 -19.38 1.85
C VAL A 66 -4.41 -18.33 2.96
N HIS A 67 -4.40 -17.06 2.57
CA HIS A 67 -4.37 -15.95 3.51
C HIS A 67 -5.17 -14.76 2.98
N PRO A 68 -5.58 -13.77 3.83
CA PRO A 68 -6.14 -12.50 3.36
C PRO A 68 -5.12 -11.77 2.49
N GLY A 69 -5.59 -11.05 1.48
CA GLY A 69 -4.69 -10.28 0.62
C GLY A 69 -3.83 -9.29 1.40
N TYR A 70 -2.60 -9.09 0.95
CA TYR A 70 -1.74 -8.03 1.45
C TYR A 70 -2.30 -6.66 1.10
N VAL A 71 -2.05 -5.70 1.97
CA VAL A 71 -2.40 -4.30 1.75
C VAL A 71 -1.12 -3.48 1.66
N ASP A 72 -0.87 -2.89 0.51
CA ASP A 72 0.17 -1.88 0.36
C ASP A 72 -0.35 -0.55 0.91
N ALA A 73 0.08 -0.20 2.11
CA ALA A 73 -0.46 0.96 2.83
C ALA A 73 0.04 2.31 2.31
N HIS A 74 0.95 2.32 1.33
CA HIS A 74 1.48 3.53 0.71
C HIS A 74 2.18 3.26 -0.61
N LEU A 75 1.59 3.72 -1.71
CA LEU A 75 2.13 3.54 -3.06
C LEU A 75 1.81 4.75 -3.95
N HIS A 76 2.85 5.40 -4.50
CA HIS A 76 2.73 6.37 -5.58
C HIS A 76 2.55 5.64 -6.92
N VAL A 77 1.33 5.24 -7.21
CA VAL A 77 1.00 4.31 -8.30
C VAL A 77 1.28 4.88 -9.69
N ASN A 78 1.19 6.19 -9.85
CA ASN A 78 1.36 6.89 -11.12
C ASN A 78 2.80 6.92 -11.64
N ALA A 79 3.77 6.64 -10.78
CA ALA A 79 5.19 6.74 -11.13
C ALA A 79 5.81 5.43 -11.63
N GLN A 80 5.02 4.36 -11.80
CA GLN A 80 5.58 3.03 -12.07
C GLN A 80 6.23 2.90 -13.46
N THR A 81 5.86 3.74 -14.42
CA THR A 81 6.47 3.76 -15.76
C THR A 81 7.85 4.42 -15.82
N CYS A 82 8.30 5.11 -14.75
CA CYS A 82 9.65 5.72 -14.71
C CYS A 82 10.75 4.76 -14.22
N ARG A 83 10.42 3.52 -13.90
CA ARG A 83 11.38 2.52 -13.39
C ARG A 83 12.61 2.40 -14.30
N GLY A 84 13.80 2.44 -13.70
CA GLY A 84 15.06 2.33 -14.41
C GLY A 84 15.70 3.66 -14.84
N PHE A 85 14.93 4.76 -14.96
CA PHE A 85 15.49 6.06 -15.28
C PHE A 85 16.13 6.75 -14.07
N PHE A 86 15.48 6.69 -12.92
CA PHE A 86 15.96 7.36 -11.72
C PHE A 86 16.54 6.30 -10.78
N ARG A 87 17.87 6.11 -10.84
CA ARG A 87 18.62 5.12 -10.06
C ARG A 87 19.00 5.68 -8.69
N GLY A 88 19.09 4.82 -7.71
CA GLY A 88 19.49 5.17 -6.35
C GLY A 88 18.45 6.04 -5.66
N ASP A 89 18.90 7.03 -4.93
CA ASP A 89 18.02 8.06 -4.40
C ASP A 89 17.56 8.97 -5.53
N ALA A 90 16.48 8.58 -6.19
CA ALA A 90 15.85 9.37 -7.27
C ALA A 90 15.49 10.81 -6.80
N SER A 91 15.49 11.01 -5.48
CA SER A 91 15.24 12.31 -4.87
C SER A 91 16.45 13.24 -4.91
N LYS A 92 17.67 12.69 -4.94
CA LYS A 92 18.91 13.50 -4.93
C LYS A 92 19.46 13.81 -6.31
N GLY A 93 18.61 13.87 -7.36
CA GLY A 93 19.01 14.17 -8.74
C GLY A 93 20.26 15.05 -8.83
N SER A 94 21.43 14.43 -8.89
CA SER A 94 22.72 15.09 -8.73
C SER A 94 23.40 15.43 -10.05
N GLY A 95 22.62 15.54 -11.15
CA GLY A 95 23.12 15.86 -12.48
C GLY A 95 22.28 16.91 -13.21
N PRO A 96 22.85 17.53 -14.26
CA PRO A 96 22.06 18.32 -15.19
C PRO A 96 21.11 17.39 -15.95
N GLY A 97 19.81 17.66 -15.89
CA GLY A 97 18.81 16.89 -16.61
C GLY A 97 17.50 16.75 -15.84
N PRO A 98 16.47 16.19 -16.48
CA PRO A 98 15.17 15.99 -15.87
C PRO A 98 15.24 15.12 -14.61
N LYS A 99 14.49 15.54 -13.61
CA LYS A 99 14.39 14.86 -12.29
C LYS A 99 13.12 14.00 -12.23
N TYR A 100 13.02 13.19 -11.19
CA TYR A 100 11.81 12.42 -10.91
C TYR A 100 10.56 13.30 -10.78
N ALA A 101 10.70 14.50 -10.21
CA ALA A 101 9.60 15.47 -10.12
C ALA A 101 9.14 15.98 -11.50
N ASP A 102 10.07 16.13 -12.46
CA ASP A 102 9.73 16.51 -13.84
C ASP A 102 8.98 15.40 -14.57
N TRP A 103 9.35 14.14 -14.32
CA TRP A 103 8.58 13.00 -14.81
C TRP A 103 7.13 13.07 -14.33
N LYS A 104 6.92 13.27 -13.03
CA LYS A 104 5.57 13.42 -12.48
C LYS A 104 4.82 14.57 -13.15
N ALA A 105 5.45 15.74 -13.26
CA ALA A 105 4.85 16.91 -13.87
C ALA A 105 4.42 16.70 -15.33
N ALA A 106 5.06 15.78 -16.03
CA ALA A 106 4.82 15.51 -17.44
C ALA A 106 3.75 14.43 -17.73
N LEU A 107 3.31 13.67 -16.71
CA LEU A 107 2.30 12.60 -16.84
C LEU A 107 0.98 13.16 -17.36
N ASP A 108 0.36 12.44 -18.29
CA ASP A 108 -1.01 12.65 -18.73
C ASP A 108 -1.95 11.54 -18.20
N PRO A 109 -3.28 11.63 -18.40
CA PRO A 109 -4.22 10.62 -17.91
C PRO A 109 -3.96 9.20 -18.45
N GLU A 110 -3.43 9.08 -19.68
CA GLU A 110 -3.07 7.80 -20.30
C GLU A 110 -1.83 7.20 -19.65
N ASP A 111 -0.83 8.03 -19.34
CA ASP A 111 0.37 7.60 -18.63
C ASP A 111 0.07 7.13 -17.22
N GLU A 112 -0.78 7.84 -16.48
CA GLU A 112 -1.22 7.42 -15.14
C GLU A 112 -2.05 6.12 -15.18
N ARG A 113 -2.93 5.98 -16.17
CA ARG A 113 -3.67 4.73 -16.42
C ARG A 113 -2.72 3.56 -16.66
N ALA A 114 -1.73 3.73 -17.54
CA ALA A 114 -0.77 2.69 -17.87
C ALA A 114 0.10 2.30 -16.67
N ALA A 115 0.54 3.28 -15.88
CA ALA A 115 1.30 3.07 -14.65
C ALA A 115 0.48 2.29 -13.61
N ALA A 116 -0.77 2.69 -13.37
CA ALA A 116 -1.66 2.04 -12.42
C ALA A 116 -2.01 0.60 -12.84
N ALA A 117 -2.29 0.36 -14.12
CA ALA A 117 -2.56 -0.99 -14.63
C ALA A 117 -1.34 -1.90 -14.44
N LEU A 118 -0.13 -1.41 -14.77
CA LEU A 118 1.13 -2.17 -14.57
C LEU A 118 1.32 -2.53 -13.09
N ALA A 119 1.16 -1.54 -12.20
CA ALA A 119 1.27 -1.74 -10.76
C ALA A 119 0.28 -2.80 -10.27
N CYS A 120 -0.99 -2.71 -10.67
CA CYS A 120 -2.03 -3.65 -10.25
C CYS A 120 -1.76 -5.08 -10.71
N VAL A 121 -1.28 -5.28 -11.95
CA VAL A 121 -0.90 -6.61 -12.45
C VAL A 121 0.26 -7.19 -11.63
N GLU A 122 1.25 -6.39 -11.29
CA GLU A 122 2.36 -6.82 -10.45
C GLU A 122 1.90 -7.13 -9.02
N MET A 123 1.06 -6.28 -8.42
CA MET A 123 0.48 -6.48 -7.10
C MET A 123 -0.21 -7.83 -6.97
N LEU A 124 -1.07 -8.20 -7.91
CA LEU A 124 -1.79 -9.48 -7.88
C LEU A 124 -0.83 -10.66 -7.81
N ARG A 125 0.25 -10.64 -8.58
CA ARG A 125 1.26 -11.72 -8.60
C ARG A 125 1.98 -11.87 -7.25
N HIS A 126 2.10 -10.78 -6.50
CA HIS A 126 2.70 -10.74 -5.16
C HIS A 126 1.68 -10.96 -4.04
N GLY A 127 0.38 -11.11 -4.37
CA GLY A 127 -0.68 -11.32 -3.38
C GLY A 127 -1.18 -10.04 -2.70
N VAL A 128 -0.90 -8.88 -3.31
CA VAL A 128 -1.47 -7.61 -2.86
C VAL A 128 -2.85 -7.44 -3.50
N THR A 129 -3.88 -7.25 -2.68
CA THR A 129 -5.27 -7.07 -3.12
C THR A 129 -5.76 -5.65 -2.93
N THR A 130 -5.04 -4.84 -2.15
CA THR A 130 -5.44 -3.48 -1.78
C THR A 130 -4.21 -2.58 -1.73
N PHE A 131 -4.34 -1.33 -2.19
CA PHE A 131 -3.33 -0.30 -1.97
C PHE A 131 -3.93 1.06 -1.57
N VAL A 132 -3.10 1.91 -0.95
CA VAL A 132 -3.44 3.29 -0.57
C VAL A 132 -2.58 4.25 -1.40
N GLU A 133 -3.24 5.08 -2.21
CA GLU A 133 -2.60 6.11 -3.02
C GLU A 133 -2.59 7.44 -2.24
N PRO A 134 -1.43 8.05 -1.95
CA PRO A 134 -1.31 9.15 -0.98
C PRO A 134 -1.66 10.55 -1.53
N GLY A 135 -2.42 10.67 -2.60
CA GLY A 135 -2.75 11.95 -3.22
C GLY A 135 -1.68 12.45 -4.19
N SER A 136 -0.99 11.54 -4.88
CA SER A 136 0.04 11.85 -5.86
C SER A 136 -0.37 11.62 -7.32
N ALA A 137 -1.54 11.07 -7.56
CA ALA A 137 -2.12 10.95 -8.89
C ALA A 137 -2.78 12.28 -9.30
N PHE A 138 -2.47 12.80 -10.48
CA PHE A 138 -3.13 14.00 -11.00
C PHE A 138 -4.55 13.73 -11.46
N GLU A 139 -4.76 12.52 -11.98
CA GLU A 139 -6.01 12.07 -12.57
C GLU A 139 -6.53 10.84 -11.81
N PRO A 140 -7.09 11.02 -10.61
CA PRO A 140 -7.57 9.91 -9.78
C PRO A 140 -8.58 9.01 -10.49
N ASP A 141 -9.35 9.56 -11.44
CA ASP A 141 -10.32 8.79 -12.23
C ASP A 141 -9.64 7.86 -13.24
N ALA A 142 -8.50 8.28 -13.83
CA ALA A 142 -7.72 7.41 -14.71
C ALA A 142 -7.09 6.24 -13.94
N VAL A 143 -6.59 6.50 -12.73
CA VAL A 143 -6.09 5.48 -11.81
C VAL A 143 -7.22 4.55 -11.36
N ALA A 144 -8.36 5.10 -10.96
CA ALA A 144 -9.53 4.33 -10.54
C ALA A 144 -9.99 3.36 -11.63
N ALA A 145 -10.15 3.86 -12.87
CA ALA A 145 -10.56 3.04 -14.00
C ALA A 145 -9.58 1.90 -14.31
N ALA A 146 -8.27 2.15 -14.24
CA ALA A 146 -7.25 1.12 -14.43
C ALA A 146 -7.29 0.07 -13.31
N THR A 147 -7.41 0.52 -12.08
CA THR A 147 -7.46 -0.34 -10.89
C THR A 147 -8.70 -1.26 -10.92
N GLU A 148 -9.86 -0.69 -11.25
CA GLU A 148 -11.11 -1.44 -11.38
C GLU A 148 -11.06 -2.45 -12.52
N ALA A 149 -10.46 -2.08 -13.67
CA ALA A 149 -10.30 -2.97 -14.81
C ALA A 149 -9.44 -4.21 -14.46
N VAL A 150 -8.37 -4.04 -13.69
CA VAL A 150 -7.52 -5.15 -13.22
C VAL A 150 -8.17 -5.89 -12.05
N GLY A 151 -8.99 -5.21 -11.26
CA GLY A 151 -9.71 -5.77 -10.12
C GLY A 151 -8.98 -5.72 -8.80
N VAL A 152 -8.09 -4.75 -8.59
CA VAL A 152 -7.43 -4.49 -7.30
C VAL A 152 -8.23 -3.45 -6.52
N ARG A 153 -8.38 -3.63 -5.21
CA ARG A 153 -9.00 -2.63 -4.34
C ARG A 153 -8.05 -1.45 -4.12
N CYS A 154 -8.58 -0.22 -4.12
CA CYS A 154 -7.75 0.92 -3.75
C CYS A 154 -8.49 1.97 -2.92
N SER A 155 -7.71 2.75 -2.18
CA SER A 155 -8.14 3.98 -1.54
C SER A 155 -7.39 5.15 -2.18
N LEU A 156 -8.15 6.08 -2.78
CA LEU A 156 -7.64 7.24 -3.53
C LEU A 156 -7.83 8.51 -2.72
N ALA A 157 -6.98 9.50 -2.98
CA ALA A 157 -7.06 10.82 -2.38
C ALA A 157 -7.01 11.92 -3.43
N ASP A 158 -7.22 13.15 -2.96
CA ASP A 158 -7.17 14.34 -3.80
C ASP A 158 -5.76 14.63 -4.30
N PRO A 159 -5.59 15.09 -5.57
CA PRO A 159 -4.28 15.24 -6.17
C PRO A 159 -3.52 16.44 -5.58
N TYR A 160 -2.34 16.17 -5.02
CA TYR A 160 -1.36 17.18 -4.63
C TYR A 160 -1.96 18.38 -3.88
N LEU A 161 -2.54 18.13 -2.71
CA LEU A 161 -3.01 19.21 -1.83
C LEU A 161 -1.82 19.78 -1.05
N TRP A 162 -1.43 21.01 -1.42
CA TRP A 162 -0.45 21.82 -0.71
C TRP A 162 -0.75 23.31 -0.87
N ASP A 163 -0.53 24.07 0.19
CA ASP A 163 -0.72 25.52 0.23
C ASP A 163 0.49 26.28 0.82
N ASP A 164 1.58 25.55 1.11
CA ASP A 164 2.87 26.08 1.55
C ASP A 164 3.99 25.46 0.72
N THR A 165 4.85 26.32 0.15
CA THR A 165 6.02 25.89 -0.64
C THR A 165 7.34 26.31 -0.05
N SER A 166 7.34 26.89 1.14
CA SER A 166 8.53 27.46 1.77
C SER A 166 9.69 26.48 1.96
N LEU A 167 9.37 25.20 2.15
CA LEU A 167 10.34 24.12 2.32
C LEU A 167 10.37 23.10 1.15
N MET A 168 9.60 23.34 0.09
CA MET A 168 9.51 22.36 -1.03
C MET A 168 10.84 22.09 -1.74
N SER A 169 11.76 23.06 -1.75
CA SER A 169 13.10 22.85 -2.30
C SER A 169 13.93 21.81 -1.53
N MET A 170 13.57 21.56 -0.27
CA MET A 170 14.17 20.51 0.56
C MET A 170 13.56 19.14 0.31
N ILE A 171 12.51 19.05 -0.53
CA ILE A 171 11.82 17.80 -0.86
C ILE A 171 12.21 17.41 -2.30
N PRO A 172 13.30 16.63 -2.49
CA PRO A 172 13.83 16.40 -3.83
C PRO A 172 12.85 15.71 -4.79
N GLY A 173 11.93 14.89 -4.26
CA GLY A 173 10.85 14.26 -5.03
C GLY A 173 9.78 15.24 -5.54
N LEU A 174 9.83 16.52 -5.11
CA LEU A 174 8.92 17.61 -5.53
C LEU A 174 9.66 18.80 -6.15
N ALA A 175 10.97 18.92 -5.96
CA ALA A 175 11.76 20.07 -6.38
C ALA A 175 11.87 20.16 -7.91
N SER A 176 10.83 20.71 -8.57
CA SER A 176 10.74 20.92 -10.01
C SER A 176 9.86 22.12 -10.32
N ASP A 177 10.38 23.03 -11.15
CA ASP A 177 9.63 24.19 -11.61
C ASP A 177 8.41 23.77 -12.46
N ALA A 178 8.54 22.68 -13.23
CA ALA A 178 7.44 22.13 -14.02
C ALA A 178 6.31 21.60 -13.12
N LEU A 179 6.66 20.95 -12.01
CA LEU A 179 5.67 20.44 -11.04
C LEU A 179 4.96 21.60 -10.33
N PHE A 180 5.71 22.64 -9.92
CA PHE A 180 5.13 23.82 -9.28
C PHE A 180 4.25 24.63 -10.23
N ALA A 181 4.61 24.70 -11.51
CA ALA A 181 3.77 25.33 -12.53
C ALA A 181 2.48 24.56 -12.79
N ARG A 182 2.53 23.21 -12.75
CA ARG A 182 1.35 22.35 -12.92
C ARG A 182 0.41 22.41 -11.70
N VAL A 183 0.98 22.43 -10.50
CA VAL A 183 0.24 22.45 -9.23
C VAL A 183 0.80 23.55 -8.34
N PRO A 184 0.41 24.82 -8.56
CA PRO A 184 0.83 25.90 -7.68
C PRO A 184 0.25 25.72 -6.27
N ALA A 185 0.99 26.22 -5.27
CA ALA A 185 0.48 26.29 -3.91
C ALA A 185 -0.69 27.28 -3.86
N ASP A 186 -1.85 26.77 -3.53
CA ASP A 186 -3.09 27.53 -3.53
C ASP A 186 -4.06 26.95 -2.48
N ARG A 187 -4.28 27.71 -1.42
CA ARG A 187 -5.19 27.34 -0.33
C ARG A 187 -6.63 27.18 -0.82
N ASP A 188 -7.12 28.08 -1.64
CA ASP A 188 -8.50 28.04 -2.12
C ASP A 188 -8.72 26.81 -3.01
N ARG A 189 -7.73 26.47 -3.84
CA ARG A 189 -7.75 25.22 -4.60
C ARG A 189 -7.79 24.01 -3.65
N CYS A 190 -6.93 23.96 -2.65
CA CYS A 190 -6.90 22.87 -1.68
C CYS A 190 -8.25 22.71 -0.97
N MET A 191 -8.83 23.81 -0.49
CA MET A 191 -10.13 23.78 0.21
C MET A 191 -11.28 23.36 -0.70
N ARG A 192 -11.25 23.68 -2.00
CA ARG A 192 -12.26 23.23 -2.97
C ARG A 192 -12.14 21.73 -3.29
N LEU A 193 -10.93 21.20 -3.35
CA LEU A 193 -10.68 19.81 -3.73
C LEU A 193 -10.69 18.85 -2.56
N LEU A 194 -10.47 19.36 -1.35
CA LEU A 194 -10.36 18.54 -0.15
C LEU A 194 -11.59 17.64 0.02
N GLY A 195 -11.38 16.34 -0.03
CA GLY A 195 -12.42 15.32 0.07
C GLY A 195 -13.16 15.03 -1.23
N SER A 196 -12.69 15.54 -2.40
CA SER A 196 -13.36 15.30 -3.68
C SER A 196 -13.45 13.82 -4.05
N GLN A 197 -12.57 12.96 -3.50
CA GLN A 197 -12.58 11.52 -3.76
C GLN A 197 -13.50 10.73 -2.82
N LEU A 198 -14.04 11.34 -1.77
CA LEU A 198 -14.89 10.65 -0.76
C LEU A 198 -16.22 10.13 -1.33
N PHE A 199 -16.66 10.63 -2.48
CA PHE A 199 -17.86 10.11 -3.15
C PHE A 199 -17.76 8.60 -3.47
N ARG A 200 -16.54 8.06 -3.61
CA ARG A 200 -16.29 6.64 -3.88
C ARG A 200 -16.77 5.74 -2.73
N ASN A 201 -16.82 6.26 -1.52
CA ASN A 201 -17.30 5.54 -0.34
C ASN A 201 -18.83 5.32 -0.32
N ARG A 202 -19.56 5.89 -1.29
CA ARG A 202 -21.02 5.69 -1.42
C ARG A 202 -21.35 4.27 -1.88
N ASP A 203 -20.50 3.68 -2.74
CA ASP A 203 -20.66 2.27 -3.12
C ASP A 203 -20.05 1.37 -2.05
N LYS A 204 -20.92 0.87 -1.16
CA LYS A 204 -20.52 -0.03 -0.08
C LYS A 204 -20.04 -1.40 -0.57
N ASN A 205 -20.34 -1.76 -1.80
CA ASN A 205 -19.94 -3.02 -2.42
C ASN A 205 -18.76 -2.88 -3.40
N GLY A 206 -18.32 -1.65 -3.66
CA GLY A 206 -17.22 -1.34 -4.57
C GLY A 206 -15.84 -1.72 -4.01
N ILE A 207 -14.87 -1.63 -4.89
CA ILE A 207 -13.45 -1.83 -4.56
C ILE A 207 -12.69 -0.51 -4.54
N LEU A 208 -13.34 0.59 -4.93
CA LEU A 208 -12.77 1.93 -4.93
C LEU A 208 -13.24 2.70 -3.70
N HIS A 209 -12.30 3.20 -2.92
CA HIS A 209 -12.55 3.98 -1.72
C HIS A 209 -11.87 5.35 -1.82
N GLY A 210 -12.29 6.28 -0.98
CA GLY A 210 -11.69 7.60 -0.85
C GLY A 210 -11.23 7.87 0.58
N HIS A 211 -10.12 8.58 0.73
CA HIS A 211 -9.63 9.10 2.00
C HIS A 211 -9.13 10.53 1.84
N VAL A 212 -8.81 11.19 2.94
CA VAL A 212 -8.22 12.53 2.95
C VAL A 212 -6.71 12.40 2.98
N ALA A 213 -5.98 13.06 2.07
CA ALA A 213 -4.54 13.11 2.11
C ALA A 213 -4.00 14.50 1.86
N LEU A 214 -2.95 14.84 2.58
CA LEU A 214 -2.07 15.97 2.29
C LEU A 214 -0.69 15.42 1.93
N TYR A 215 0.03 16.13 1.05
CA TYR A 215 1.35 15.59 0.68
C TYR A 215 2.26 15.45 1.90
N GLY A 216 2.24 16.41 2.84
CA GLY A 216 2.90 16.22 4.13
C GLY A 216 3.80 17.34 4.59
N GLU A 217 4.83 17.01 5.36
CA GLU A 217 5.78 17.94 5.94
C GLU A 217 6.31 18.94 4.90
N GLY A 218 6.30 20.23 5.27
CA GLY A 218 6.82 21.31 4.43
C GLY A 218 5.91 21.72 3.26
N THR A 219 4.68 21.20 3.20
CA THR A 219 3.76 21.49 2.06
C THR A 219 2.37 21.97 2.49
N ALA A 220 2.02 21.87 3.76
CA ALA A 220 0.70 22.21 4.27
C ALA A 220 0.76 23.19 5.45
N SER A 221 -0.04 24.27 5.37
CA SER A 221 -0.24 25.18 6.48
C SER A 221 -1.06 24.55 7.61
N ASP A 222 -0.97 25.11 8.81
CA ASP A 222 -1.80 24.72 9.96
C ASP A 222 -3.30 24.74 9.65
N ALA A 223 -3.74 25.69 8.84
CA ALA A 223 -5.14 25.81 8.46
C ALA A 223 -5.58 24.63 7.57
N LEU A 224 -4.75 24.23 6.62
CA LEU A 224 -5.04 23.08 5.75
C LEU A 224 -4.97 21.77 6.53
N LEU A 225 -3.99 21.61 7.44
CA LEU A 225 -3.88 20.46 8.34
C LEU A 225 -5.14 20.27 9.20
N ARG A 226 -5.63 21.36 9.84
CA ARG A 226 -6.87 21.32 10.63
C ARG A 226 -8.10 21.00 9.78
N ALA A 227 -8.21 21.60 8.59
CA ALA A 227 -9.34 21.35 7.70
C ALA A 227 -9.38 19.87 7.24
N ALA A 228 -8.23 19.33 6.87
CA ALA A 228 -8.11 17.93 6.46
C ALA A 228 -8.49 16.98 7.60
N LYS A 229 -7.98 17.22 8.81
CA LYS A 229 -8.32 16.40 9.98
C LYS A 229 -9.78 16.49 10.35
N HIS A 230 -10.33 17.71 10.39
CA HIS A 230 -11.76 17.90 10.67
C HIS A 230 -12.66 17.16 9.67
N LEU A 231 -12.34 17.23 8.37
CA LEU A 231 -13.08 16.51 7.34
C LEU A 231 -12.96 14.99 7.53
N ALA A 232 -11.76 14.48 7.78
CA ALA A 232 -11.53 13.05 8.00
C ALA A 232 -12.31 12.52 9.22
N ASP A 233 -12.34 13.30 10.30
CA ASP A 233 -13.12 12.97 11.52
C ASP A 233 -14.63 12.97 11.24
N HIS A 234 -15.11 13.99 10.51
CA HIS A 234 -16.53 14.13 10.18
C HIS A 234 -17.04 12.99 9.28
N GLU A 235 -16.24 12.61 8.27
CA GLU A 235 -16.59 11.57 7.32
C GLU A 235 -16.23 10.15 7.80
N GLY A 236 -15.53 10.03 8.95
CA GLY A 236 -15.09 8.75 9.51
C GLY A 236 -14.07 8.03 8.63
N VAL A 237 -13.21 8.79 7.95
CA VAL A 237 -12.17 8.27 7.06
C VAL A 237 -10.77 8.57 7.60
N VAL A 238 -9.75 7.97 6.98
CA VAL A 238 -8.36 8.20 7.34
C VAL A 238 -7.87 9.53 6.78
N MET A 239 -7.07 10.28 7.58
CA MET A 239 -6.22 11.37 7.13
C MET A 239 -4.80 10.87 6.97
N ASN A 240 -4.26 10.94 5.75
CA ASN A 240 -2.92 10.47 5.38
C ASN A 240 -1.97 11.66 5.17
N SER A 241 -0.70 11.52 5.61
CA SER A 241 0.35 12.53 5.40
C SER A 241 1.75 11.92 5.52
N HIS A 242 2.71 12.38 4.70
CA HIS A 242 4.12 12.03 4.90
C HIS A 242 4.69 12.82 6.07
N ILE A 243 5.37 12.12 6.99
CA ILE A 243 5.98 12.72 8.19
C ILE A 243 7.31 12.03 8.49
N GLY A 244 8.36 12.82 8.73
CA GLY A 244 9.65 12.31 9.23
C GLY A 244 10.40 11.40 8.26
N TYR A 245 10.24 11.61 6.96
CA TYR A 245 10.99 10.85 5.96
C TYR A 245 12.41 11.40 5.74
N ASP A 246 12.62 12.68 6.02
CA ASP A 246 13.91 13.37 5.91
C ASP A 246 14.20 14.16 7.19
N ILE A 247 15.40 13.99 7.75
CA ILE A 247 15.79 14.59 9.03
C ILE A 247 15.94 16.10 8.89
N ASP A 248 16.58 16.56 7.79
CA ASP A 248 16.86 17.98 7.60
C ASP A 248 15.57 18.78 7.42
N LEU A 249 14.59 18.18 6.71
CA LEU A 249 13.26 18.76 6.56
C LEU A 249 12.52 18.82 7.92
N ALA A 250 12.53 17.73 8.68
CA ALA A 250 11.89 17.70 9.99
C ALA A 250 12.44 18.76 10.93
N GLU A 251 13.77 18.93 10.96
CA GLU A 251 14.42 19.99 11.74
C GLU A 251 14.09 21.40 11.24
N ALA A 252 13.98 21.60 9.92
CA ALA A 252 13.55 22.87 9.35
C ALA A 252 12.12 23.22 9.74
N MET A 253 11.21 22.25 9.72
CA MET A 253 9.84 22.44 10.18
C MET A 253 9.77 22.85 11.66
N GLU A 254 10.54 22.18 12.53
CA GLU A 254 10.56 22.51 13.95
C GLU A 254 11.12 23.92 14.22
N LYS A 255 12.09 24.36 13.44
CA LYS A 255 12.58 25.76 13.49
C LYS A 255 11.48 26.74 13.09
N CYS A 256 10.69 26.44 12.03
CA CYS A 256 9.56 27.27 11.63
C CYS A 256 8.49 27.33 12.73
N TRP A 257 8.12 26.21 13.31
CA TRP A 257 7.10 26.12 14.37
C TRP A 257 7.60 26.57 15.75
N LYS A 258 8.92 26.62 15.95
CA LYS A 258 9.57 26.92 17.24
C LYS A 258 9.18 25.96 18.34
N LYS A 259 8.89 24.73 18.00
CA LYS A 259 8.52 23.63 18.90
C LYS A 259 8.72 22.27 18.24
N PRO A 260 8.81 21.17 19.04
CA PRO A 260 8.83 19.82 18.52
C PRO A 260 7.60 19.55 17.64
N ARG A 261 7.78 18.85 16.52
CA ARG A 261 6.72 18.64 15.52
C ARG A 261 5.51 17.88 16.05
N PHE A 262 5.70 16.83 16.86
CA PHE A 262 4.56 16.09 17.45
C PHE A 262 3.78 16.93 18.45
N ALA A 263 4.44 17.79 19.23
CA ALA A 263 3.77 18.74 20.11
C ALA A 263 2.94 19.74 19.29
N HIS A 264 3.48 20.23 18.16
CA HIS A 264 2.73 21.12 17.27
C HIS A 264 1.52 20.43 16.66
N LEU A 265 1.69 19.23 16.08
CA LEU A 265 0.60 18.48 15.47
C LEU A 265 -0.48 18.07 16.50
N ALA A 266 -0.09 17.79 17.74
CA ALA A 266 -1.03 17.53 18.82
C ALA A 266 -1.85 18.76 19.19
N GLU A 267 -1.24 19.94 19.29
CA GLU A 267 -1.94 21.21 19.52
C GLU A 267 -2.89 21.57 18.35
N LEU A 268 -2.54 21.18 17.12
CA LEU A 268 -3.43 21.33 15.97
C LEU A 268 -4.62 20.36 16.00
N GLY A 269 -4.59 19.33 16.86
CA GLY A 269 -5.58 18.27 16.89
C GLY A 269 -5.48 17.28 15.70
N VAL A 270 -4.31 17.22 15.05
CA VAL A 270 -4.11 16.38 13.85
C VAL A 270 -3.84 14.93 14.22
N ILE A 271 -3.35 14.65 15.42
CA ILE A 271 -2.98 13.31 15.88
C ILE A 271 -4.20 12.60 16.46
N GLY A 272 -4.45 11.36 16.01
CA GLY A 272 -5.58 10.55 16.49
C GLY A 272 -5.71 9.20 15.79
N PRO A 273 -6.71 8.37 16.17
CA PRO A 273 -6.84 6.98 15.69
C PRO A 273 -7.04 6.81 14.18
N ASN A 274 -7.59 7.84 13.50
CA ASN A 274 -7.76 7.86 12.05
C ASN A 274 -6.67 8.67 11.33
N THR A 275 -5.57 9.00 12.00
CA THR A 275 -4.39 9.62 11.39
C THR A 275 -3.42 8.54 10.92
N LEU A 276 -2.96 8.66 9.69
CA LEU A 276 -1.98 7.81 9.06
C LEU A 276 -0.75 8.63 8.71
N PHE A 277 0.37 8.35 9.35
CA PHE A 277 1.64 9.00 9.03
C PHE A 277 2.60 8.03 8.33
N VAL A 278 3.11 8.46 7.19
CA VAL A 278 3.99 7.65 6.34
C VAL A 278 5.45 7.99 6.62
N HIS A 279 6.28 6.97 6.60
CA HIS A 279 7.71 6.91 6.89
C HIS A 279 8.01 6.91 8.39
N MET A 280 7.81 8.01 9.09
CA MET A 280 8.12 8.17 10.52
C MET A 280 9.50 7.61 10.90
N ASN A 281 10.50 7.83 10.02
CA ASN A 281 11.86 7.34 10.27
C ASN A 281 12.48 8.03 11.48
N LEU A 282 12.16 9.32 11.70
CA LEU A 282 12.59 10.08 12.86
C LEU A 282 11.50 10.05 13.95
N ILE A 283 11.78 9.35 15.04
CA ILE A 283 10.98 9.34 16.26
C ILE A 283 11.93 9.58 17.42
N ARG A 284 11.70 10.64 18.21
CA ARG A 284 12.50 10.97 19.40
C ARG A 284 11.96 10.26 20.64
N ASP A 285 12.74 10.21 21.72
CA ASP A 285 12.34 9.55 22.98
C ASP A 285 11.05 10.14 23.54
N GLU A 286 10.93 11.46 23.54
CA GLU A 286 9.76 12.18 24.04
C GLU A 286 8.51 12.02 23.16
N GLU A 287 8.65 11.57 21.90
CA GLU A 287 7.55 11.36 20.96
C GLU A 287 6.92 9.97 21.08
N VAL A 288 7.63 9.01 21.67
CA VAL A 288 7.21 7.58 21.70
C VAL A 288 5.87 7.40 22.40
N GLU A 289 5.73 7.86 23.66
CA GLU A 289 4.48 7.70 24.41
C GLU A 289 3.30 8.48 23.79
N PRO A 290 3.47 9.74 23.37
CA PRO A 290 2.43 10.45 22.63
C PRO A 290 1.96 9.72 21.35
N ILE A 291 2.87 9.14 20.57
CA ILE A 291 2.54 8.36 19.36
C ILE A 291 1.73 7.12 19.74
N LEU A 292 2.21 6.31 20.69
CA LEU A 292 1.55 5.07 21.10
C LEU A 292 0.15 5.34 21.68
N SER A 293 0.01 6.35 22.55
CA SER A 293 -1.26 6.68 23.19
C SER A 293 -2.28 7.31 22.26
N SER A 294 -1.85 7.93 21.17
CA SER A 294 -2.75 8.56 20.19
C SER A 294 -3.57 7.58 19.36
N GLY A 295 -3.10 6.34 19.24
CA GLY A 295 -3.68 5.33 18.38
C GLY A 295 -3.52 5.59 16.87
N LEU A 296 -2.67 6.54 16.46
CA LEU A 296 -2.35 6.77 15.06
C LEU A 296 -1.72 5.53 14.40
N SER A 297 -1.84 5.43 13.08
CA SER A 297 -1.19 4.40 12.29
C SER A 297 0.08 4.94 11.64
N MET A 298 1.14 4.13 11.64
CA MET A 298 2.41 4.42 11.00
C MET A 298 2.58 3.52 9.78
N VAL A 299 3.03 4.06 8.66
CA VAL A 299 3.42 3.25 7.49
C VAL A 299 4.94 3.28 7.35
N TRP A 300 5.54 2.11 7.50
CA TRP A 300 6.95 1.94 7.23
C TRP A 300 7.17 1.54 5.78
N CYS A 301 8.07 2.25 5.09
CA CYS A 301 8.49 1.95 3.72
C CYS A 301 9.96 1.50 3.73
N PRO A 302 10.26 0.22 4.03
CA PRO A 302 11.64 -0.26 4.25
C PRO A 302 12.56 -0.02 3.06
N LEU A 303 12.05 -0.22 1.85
CA LEU A 303 12.83 -0.01 0.63
C LEU A 303 13.18 1.46 0.40
N ALA A 304 12.25 2.36 0.67
CA ALA A 304 12.49 3.81 0.60
C ALA A 304 13.50 4.26 1.67
N TYR A 305 13.35 3.77 2.89
CA TYR A 305 14.27 4.00 4.01
C TYR A 305 15.70 3.61 3.63
N MET A 306 15.90 2.40 3.05
CA MET A 306 17.20 1.91 2.59
C MET A 306 17.75 2.73 1.43
N SER A 307 16.96 2.95 0.39
CA SER A 307 17.44 3.57 -0.86
C SER A 307 17.77 5.06 -0.71
N ARG A 308 17.22 5.73 0.29
CA ARG A 308 17.56 7.12 0.63
C ARG A 308 18.81 7.24 1.50
N GLY A 309 19.40 6.10 1.90
CA GLY A 309 20.55 6.09 2.80
C GLY A 309 20.22 6.55 4.22
N THR A 310 18.95 6.53 4.59
CA THR A 310 18.50 6.94 5.94
C THR A 310 19.17 6.13 7.05
N PRO A 311 19.43 4.80 6.91
CA PRO A 311 20.13 4.02 7.92
C PRO A 311 21.52 4.54 8.29
N LEU A 312 22.18 5.24 7.38
CA LEU A 312 23.50 5.84 7.64
C LEU A 312 23.44 7.04 8.60
N ARG A 313 22.29 7.65 8.74
CA ARG A 313 22.05 8.85 9.56
C ARG A 313 21.19 8.57 10.79
N LEU A 314 20.26 7.64 10.67
CA LEU A 314 19.24 7.38 11.67
C LEU A 314 18.82 5.91 11.66
N ARG A 315 18.91 5.27 12.80
CA ARG A 315 18.33 3.94 13.03
C ARG A 315 16.83 4.10 13.28
N THR A 316 16.01 3.37 12.51
CA THR A 316 14.54 3.45 12.67
C THR A 316 14.07 2.89 14.01
N ARG A 317 13.03 3.49 14.56
CA ARG A 317 12.34 3.01 15.78
C ARG A 317 10.98 2.35 15.46
N ILE A 318 10.62 2.20 14.21
CA ILE A 318 9.34 1.59 13.84
C ILE A 318 9.17 0.17 14.40
N PRO A 319 10.20 -0.72 14.37
CA PRO A 319 10.07 -2.03 14.99
C PRO A 319 9.85 -1.97 16.51
N GLU A 320 10.50 -1.02 17.21
CA GLU A 320 10.24 -0.75 18.63
C GLU A 320 8.77 -0.36 18.85
N MET A 321 8.26 0.55 18.02
CA MET A 321 6.87 1.00 18.11
C MET A 321 5.89 -0.17 17.94
N LYS A 322 6.15 -1.07 16.98
CA LYS A 322 5.35 -2.29 16.79
C LYS A 322 5.38 -3.20 18.02
N GLN A 323 6.57 -3.47 18.58
CA GLN A 323 6.71 -4.31 19.79
C GLN A 323 6.00 -3.71 21.00
N ARG A 324 5.90 -2.38 21.06
CA ARG A 324 5.19 -1.66 22.12
C ARG A 324 3.68 -1.50 21.87
N GLY A 325 3.14 -2.17 20.85
CA GLY A 325 1.71 -2.18 20.56
C GLY A 325 1.24 -1.05 19.65
N GLY A 326 2.15 -0.29 19.04
CA GLY A 326 1.83 0.71 18.03
C GLY A 326 1.27 0.09 16.75
N HIS A 327 0.42 0.85 16.06
CA HIS A 327 -0.18 0.42 14.81
C HIS A 327 0.77 0.70 13.65
N VAL A 328 1.36 -0.35 13.10
CA VAL A 328 2.31 -0.28 11.99
C VAL A 328 1.77 -1.04 10.79
N ALA A 329 1.87 -0.43 9.62
CA ALA A 329 1.66 -1.03 8.31
C ALA A 329 2.91 -0.93 7.46
N LEU A 330 2.97 -1.68 6.35
CA LEU A 330 4.05 -1.59 5.38
C LEU A 330 3.57 -0.98 4.07
N GLY A 331 4.47 -0.23 3.41
CA GLY A 331 4.26 0.35 2.09
C GLY A 331 5.47 0.17 1.18
N THR A 332 5.24 0.23 -0.14
CA THR A 332 6.31 0.11 -1.14
C THR A 332 6.86 1.47 -1.62
N ASP A 333 6.11 2.54 -1.41
CA ASP A 333 6.43 3.92 -1.79
C ASP A 333 6.41 4.12 -3.33
N SER A 334 7.50 4.49 -3.99
CA SER A 334 7.47 4.95 -5.38
C SER A 334 8.51 4.33 -6.28
N ALA A 335 8.16 4.23 -7.58
CA ALA A 335 9.06 3.98 -8.73
C ALA A 335 9.97 2.75 -8.62
N ARG A 336 9.57 1.73 -7.87
CA ARG A 336 10.30 0.48 -7.68
C ARG A 336 9.42 -0.70 -8.06
N GLN A 337 9.23 -1.62 -7.17
CA GLN A 337 8.32 -2.75 -7.35
C GLN A 337 7.11 -2.63 -6.41
N CYS A 338 5.95 -3.09 -6.86
CA CYS A 338 4.73 -3.11 -6.07
C CYS A 338 4.61 -4.46 -5.32
N SER A 339 5.69 -4.83 -4.63
CA SER A 339 5.78 -6.06 -3.86
C SER A 339 5.77 -5.78 -2.36
N ALA A 340 4.60 -5.87 -1.76
CA ALA A 340 4.49 -5.78 -0.30
C ALA A 340 5.23 -6.93 0.40
N GLY A 341 5.31 -8.11 -0.21
CA GLY A 341 6.10 -9.25 0.30
C GLY A 341 7.58 -8.91 0.44
N ASP A 342 8.19 -8.28 -0.57
CA ASP A 342 9.59 -7.85 -0.50
C ASP A 342 9.79 -6.75 0.55
N SER A 343 8.81 -5.85 0.73
CA SER A 343 8.82 -4.88 1.83
C SER A 343 8.79 -5.60 3.18
N GLY A 344 8.00 -6.67 3.31
CA GLY A 344 7.97 -7.51 4.51
C GLY A 344 9.28 -8.22 4.80
N PHE A 345 9.90 -8.81 3.76
CA PHE A 345 11.23 -9.44 3.87
C PHE A 345 12.29 -8.45 4.36
N LEU A 346 12.34 -7.25 3.76
CA LEU A 346 13.25 -6.19 4.21
C LEU A 346 12.95 -5.72 5.62
N ALA A 347 11.67 -5.57 5.99
CA ALA A 347 11.27 -5.17 7.34
C ALA A 347 11.75 -6.16 8.40
N LEU A 348 11.63 -7.47 8.12
CA LEU A 348 12.12 -8.53 9.00
C LEU A 348 13.61 -8.36 9.33
N HIS A 349 14.44 -8.13 8.31
CA HIS A 349 15.88 -8.00 8.47
C HIS A 349 16.30 -6.66 9.09
N LEU A 350 15.67 -5.56 8.66
CA LEU A 350 15.97 -4.23 9.18
C LEU A 350 15.54 -4.06 10.65
N ALA A 351 14.50 -4.78 11.10
CA ALA A 351 14.13 -4.80 12.51
C ALA A 351 15.26 -5.37 13.39
N GLY A 352 15.92 -6.44 12.93
CA GLY A 352 17.10 -6.99 13.59
C GLY A 352 18.28 -6.03 13.61
N GLU A 353 18.56 -5.38 12.47
CA GLU A 353 19.62 -4.34 12.36
C GLU A 353 19.34 -3.16 13.30
N ALA A 354 18.07 -2.74 13.41
CA ALA A 354 17.66 -1.67 14.31
C ALA A 354 17.76 -2.03 15.81
N GLY A 355 18.02 -3.29 16.15
CA GLY A 355 18.10 -3.77 17.54
C GLY A 355 16.77 -4.25 18.13
N TYR A 356 15.74 -4.37 17.30
CA TYR A 356 14.39 -4.84 17.67
C TYR A 356 13.98 -6.02 16.80
N PRO A 357 14.66 -7.20 16.94
CA PRO A 357 14.35 -8.36 16.11
C PRO A 357 12.88 -8.74 16.25
N THR A 358 12.26 -9.04 15.12
CA THR A 358 10.84 -9.36 15.03
C THR A 358 10.65 -10.74 14.40
N VAL A 359 9.44 -11.27 14.45
CA VAL A 359 9.06 -12.56 13.86
C VAL A 359 8.19 -12.36 12.62
N SER A 360 8.09 -13.40 11.80
CA SER A 360 7.33 -13.35 10.54
C SER A 360 5.85 -13.05 10.75
N GLU A 361 5.28 -13.49 11.86
CA GLU A 361 3.89 -13.22 12.24
C GLU A 361 3.62 -11.73 12.46
N ASP A 362 4.56 -10.99 13.07
CA ASP A 362 4.45 -9.54 13.23
C ASP A 362 4.52 -8.83 11.88
N ILE A 363 5.35 -9.31 10.96
CA ILE A 363 5.44 -8.78 9.60
C ILE A 363 4.13 -9.04 8.83
N LEU A 364 3.55 -10.24 8.94
CA LEU A 364 2.22 -10.53 8.34
C LEU A 364 1.14 -9.63 8.94
N ASP A 365 1.21 -9.36 10.24
CA ASP A 365 0.30 -8.43 10.91
C ASP A 365 0.40 -7.03 10.29
N MET A 366 1.61 -6.53 10.04
CA MET A 366 1.83 -5.23 9.38
C MET A 366 1.34 -5.23 7.93
N LEU A 367 1.57 -6.32 7.16
CA LEU A 367 1.17 -6.44 5.76
C LEU A 367 -0.34 -6.57 5.57
N ILE A 368 -1.05 -7.14 6.53
CA ILE A 368 -2.47 -7.51 6.39
C ILE A 368 -3.34 -6.63 7.29
N LEU A 369 -3.28 -6.83 8.61
CA LEU A 369 -4.15 -6.12 9.55
C LEU A 369 -3.75 -4.66 9.74
N GLY A 370 -2.45 -4.39 9.86
CA GLY A 370 -1.90 -3.05 9.89
C GLY A 370 -2.27 -2.28 8.63
N GLY A 371 -2.10 -2.92 7.47
CA GLY A 371 -2.47 -2.35 6.18
C GLY A 371 -3.97 -2.07 6.06
N ALA A 372 -4.83 -3.02 6.45
CA ALA A 372 -6.28 -2.84 6.44
C ALA A 372 -6.72 -1.67 7.34
N ARG A 373 -6.09 -1.54 8.53
CA ARG A 373 -6.32 -0.41 9.43
C ARG A 373 -5.85 0.91 8.82
N ALA A 374 -4.66 0.93 8.24
CA ALA A 374 -4.10 2.11 7.58
C ALA A 374 -4.98 2.58 6.41
N ALA A 375 -5.60 1.67 5.70
CA ALA A 375 -6.56 1.97 4.63
C ALA A 375 -7.95 2.40 5.15
N GLY A 376 -8.22 2.31 6.47
CA GLY A 376 -9.56 2.54 7.04
C GLY A 376 -10.57 1.43 6.70
N LEU A 377 -10.11 0.22 6.38
CA LEU A 377 -10.93 -0.86 5.84
C LEU A 377 -10.94 -2.12 6.73
N SER A 378 -10.44 -2.03 7.96
CA SER A 378 -10.32 -3.20 8.87
C SER A 378 -11.62 -3.91 9.18
N ASP A 379 -12.76 -3.22 9.08
CA ASP A 379 -14.08 -3.82 9.28
C ASP A 379 -14.50 -4.74 8.13
N ILE A 380 -13.93 -4.54 6.94
CA ILE A 380 -14.35 -5.27 5.73
C ILE A 380 -13.29 -6.19 5.14
N ILE A 381 -12.00 -5.95 5.36
CA ILE A 381 -10.87 -6.78 4.86
C ILE A 381 -9.87 -7.10 5.98
N GLY A 382 -8.79 -7.81 5.65
CA GLY A 382 -7.66 -8.08 6.53
C GLY A 382 -7.76 -9.37 7.34
N SER A 383 -8.92 -10.05 7.33
CA SER A 383 -9.03 -11.39 7.94
C SER A 383 -10.03 -12.26 7.21
N ILE A 384 -9.87 -13.58 7.33
CA ILE A 384 -10.80 -14.58 6.82
C ILE A 384 -11.81 -14.88 7.93
N GLU A 385 -12.84 -14.03 7.99
CA GLU A 385 -13.94 -14.13 8.96
C GLU A 385 -15.28 -13.98 8.24
N VAL A 386 -16.30 -14.66 8.75
CA VAL A 386 -17.66 -14.58 8.19
C VAL A 386 -18.16 -13.14 8.21
N GLY A 387 -18.70 -12.68 7.08
CA GLY A 387 -19.20 -11.32 6.86
C GLY A 387 -18.17 -10.36 6.25
N LYS A 388 -16.88 -10.65 6.32
CA LYS A 388 -15.85 -9.85 5.62
C LYS A 388 -15.83 -10.11 4.12
N ARG A 389 -15.24 -9.19 3.38
CA ARG A 389 -15.02 -9.30 1.94
C ARG A 389 -14.01 -10.40 1.65
N ALA A 390 -14.26 -11.14 0.60
CA ALA A 390 -13.36 -12.19 0.16
C ALA A 390 -12.23 -11.60 -0.70
N ASP A 391 -11.29 -10.93 -0.04
CA ASP A 391 -9.99 -10.49 -0.56
C ASP A 391 -8.98 -11.56 -0.10
N ILE A 392 -8.75 -12.58 -0.91
CA ILE A 392 -8.09 -13.83 -0.53
C ILE A 392 -7.03 -14.21 -1.56
N VAL A 393 -5.89 -14.69 -1.08
CA VAL A 393 -4.77 -15.18 -1.89
C VAL A 393 -4.55 -16.66 -1.62
N VAL A 394 -4.50 -17.45 -2.67
CA VAL A 394 -4.02 -18.84 -2.68
C VAL A 394 -2.61 -18.85 -3.24
N ARG A 395 -1.65 -19.36 -2.50
CA ARG A 395 -0.25 -19.49 -2.94
C ARG A 395 -0.06 -20.81 -3.69
N ALA A 396 0.79 -20.79 -4.71
CA ALA A 396 1.12 -21.97 -5.51
C ALA A 396 2.02 -22.92 -4.70
N PRO A 397 1.53 -24.09 -4.25
CA PRO A 397 2.28 -24.97 -3.34
C PRO A 397 3.44 -25.71 -4.02
N ASP A 398 3.43 -25.80 -5.33
CA ASP A 398 4.39 -26.50 -6.18
C ASP A 398 5.59 -25.65 -6.60
N LEU A 399 5.65 -24.38 -6.24
CA LEU A 399 6.84 -23.56 -6.40
C LEU A 399 7.90 -23.92 -5.35
N ALA A 400 9.17 -23.97 -5.78
CA ALA A 400 10.29 -24.27 -4.89
C ALA A 400 10.38 -23.27 -3.71
N GLU A 401 10.03 -22.03 -3.96
CA GLU A 401 9.98 -20.94 -2.97
C GLU A 401 8.88 -21.15 -1.91
N MET A 402 7.93 -22.05 -2.16
CA MET A 402 6.86 -22.38 -1.23
C MET A 402 7.12 -23.68 -0.45
N GLY A 403 8.24 -24.38 -0.70
CA GLY A 403 8.66 -25.55 0.05
C GLY A 403 9.78 -25.25 1.06
N PRO A 404 9.95 -26.09 2.09
CA PRO A 404 9.13 -27.24 2.51
C PRO A 404 7.88 -26.89 3.32
N GLY A 405 7.58 -25.62 3.61
CA GLY A 405 6.31 -25.14 4.15
C GLY A 405 5.98 -25.58 5.59
N VAL A 406 6.97 -25.68 6.46
CA VAL A 406 6.79 -26.14 7.85
C VAL A 406 6.03 -25.11 8.68
N ASP A 407 6.42 -23.83 8.56
CA ASP A 407 5.76 -22.70 9.21
C ASP A 407 5.20 -21.77 8.12
N PRO A 408 3.88 -21.66 7.98
CA PRO A 408 3.28 -20.89 6.90
C PRO A 408 3.54 -19.38 7.01
N ALA A 409 3.69 -18.82 8.20
CA ALA A 409 3.99 -17.40 8.37
C ALA A 409 5.43 -17.11 7.94
N HIS A 410 6.38 -17.91 8.42
CA HIS A 410 7.78 -17.80 8.03
C HIS A 410 7.96 -18.06 6.53
N GLN A 411 7.25 -19.05 5.98
CA GLN A 411 7.28 -19.35 4.56
C GLN A 411 6.87 -18.16 3.70
N LEU A 412 5.80 -17.46 4.07
CA LEU A 412 5.31 -16.30 3.31
C LEU A 412 6.24 -15.09 3.37
N VAL A 413 6.89 -14.85 4.51
CA VAL A 413 7.66 -13.61 4.75
C VAL A 413 9.14 -13.78 4.39
N ALA A 414 9.75 -14.90 4.79
CA ALA A 414 11.20 -15.07 4.70
C ALA A 414 11.64 -15.83 3.44
N VAL A 415 10.78 -16.65 2.85
CA VAL A 415 11.13 -17.51 1.71
C VAL A 415 10.32 -17.20 0.47
N GLY A 416 9.00 -17.36 0.54
CA GLY A 416 8.06 -17.20 -0.57
C GLY A 416 7.51 -15.77 -0.73
N HIS A 417 8.27 -14.75 -0.36
CA HIS A 417 7.84 -13.34 -0.39
C HIS A 417 7.63 -12.78 -1.81
N GLY A 418 8.19 -13.42 -2.82
CA GLY A 418 8.09 -13.04 -4.22
C GLY A 418 6.73 -13.32 -4.88
N PRO A 419 6.67 -13.40 -6.25
CA PRO A 419 5.43 -13.55 -7.01
C PRO A 419 4.92 -15.00 -6.99
N THR A 420 4.49 -15.49 -5.84
CA THR A 420 4.05 -16.87 -5.60
C THR A 420 2.52 -17.04 -5.53
N ALA A 421 1.74 -15.99 -5.82
CA ALA A 421 0.29 -16.10 -5.85
C ALA A 421 -0.17 -16.90 -7.07
N ASP A 422 -1.01 -17.92 -6.83
CA ASP A 422 -1.65 -18.75 -7.87
C ASP A 422 -3.02 -18.20 -8.23
N THR A 423 -3.88 -18.08 -7.23
CA THR A 423 -5.25 -17.59 -7.41
C THR A 423 -5.49 -16.43 -6.43
N VAL A 424 -6.07 -15.35 -6.93
CA VAL A 424 -6.44 -14.19 -6.11
C VAL A 424 -7.90 -13.84 -6.33
N LEU A 425 -8.59 -13.63 -5.21
CA LEU A 425 -9.92 -13.08 -5.18
C LEU A 425 -9.88 -11.69 -4.55
N VAL A 426 -10.60 -10.75 -5.16
CA VAL A 426 -10.86 -9.42 -4.60
C VAL A 426 -12.36 -9.21 -4.60
N ASN A 427 -12.90 -8.86 -3.44
CA ASN A 427 -14.33 -8.67 -3.28
C ASN A 427 -15.19 -9.88 -3.75
N GLY A 428 -14.68 -11.10 -3.52
CA GLY A 428 -15.33 -12.36 -3.95
C GLY A 428 -15.22 -12.69 -5.44
N ARG A 429 -14.61 -11.81 -6.24
CA ARG A 429 -14.39 -12.03 -7.67
C ARG A 429 -12.98 -12.58 -7.91
N MET A 430 -12.85 -13.63 -8.68
CA MET A 430 -11.54 -14.13 -9.13
C MET A 430 -10.94 -13.12 -10.10
N VAL A 431 -9.77 -12.56 -9.73
CA VAL A 431 -9.03 -11.56 -10.52
C VAL A 431 -7.71 -12.11 -11.07
N MET A 432 -7.22 -13.21 -10.49
CA MET A 432 -6.04 -13.93 -10.98
C MET A 432 -6.25 -15.43 -10.81
N ARG A 433 -5.77 -16.21 -11.78
CA ARG A 433 -5.75 -17.68 -11.77
C ARG A 433 -4.49 -18.19 -12.43
N GLU A 434 -3.90 -19.25 -11.85
CA GLU A 434 -2.67 -19.88 -12.37
C GLU A 434 -1.55 -18.85 -12.62
N GLY A 435 -1.42 -17.87 -11.68
CA GLY A 435 -0.43 -16.82 -11.76
C GLY A 435 -0.67 -15.74 -12.83
N ARG A 436 -1.85 -15.73 -13.49
CA ARG A 436 -2.21 -14.80 -14.55
C ARG A 436 -3.48 -14.00 -14.22
N PRO A 437 -3.49 -12.67 -14.42
CA PRO A 437 -4.72 -11.89 -14.36
C PRO A 437 -5.78 -12.43 -15.32
N VAL A 438 -7.04 -12.44 -14.88
CA VAL A 438 -8.16 -12.97 -15.70
C VAL A 438 -9.09 -11.88 -16.24
N LEU A 439 -8.94 -10.63 -15.77
CA LEU A 439 -9.78 -9.51 -16.19
C LEU A 439 -9.14 -8.67 -17.29
N VAL A 440 -7.83 -8.71 -17.40
CA VAL A 440 -7.03 -7.99 -18.40
C VAL A 440 -5.99 -8.91 -19.02
N ASP A 441 -5.57 -8.57 -20.23
CA ASP A 441 -4.41 -9.19 -20.86
C ASP A 441 -3.12 -8.54 -20.32
N ALA A 442 -2.36 -9.28 -19.51
CA ALA A 442 -1.14 -8.79 -18.88
C ALA A 442 -0.07 -8.33 -19.90
N ASP A 443 0.03 -8.98 -21.04
CA ASP A 443 1.00 -8.62 -22.09
C ASP A 443 0.65 -7.26 -22.71
N SER A 444 -0.64 -6.99 -22.94
CA SER A 444 -1.14 -5.69 -23.40
C SER A 444 -0.88 -4.59 -22.35
N VAL A 445 -1.07 -4.86 -21.06
CA VAL A 445 -0.77 -3.92 -19.99
C VAL A 445 0.72 -3.56 -19.98
N VAL A 446 1.60 -4.56 -20.06
CA VAL A 446 3.05 -4.33 -20.11
C VAL A 446 3.46 -3.56 -21.37
N ALA A 447 2.84 -3.86 -22.53
CA ALA A 447 3.10 -3.14 -23.77
C ALA A 447 2.70 -1.66 -23.69
N ALA A 448 1.53 -1.36 -23.11
CA ALA A 448 1.05 0.02 -22.88
C ALA A 448 1.99 0.79 -21.94
N ALA A 449 2.41 0.16 -20.84
CA ALA A 449 3.36 0.78 -19.91
C ALA A 449 4.72 1.07 -20.57
N ARG A 450 5.23 0.15 -21.38
CA ARG A 450 6.46 0.37 -22.16
C ARG A 450 6.31 1.50 -23.20
N ALA A 451 5.15 1.63 -23.82
CA ALA A 451 4.86 2.72 -24.74
C ALA A 451 4.82 4.07 -24.02
N SER A 452 4.14 4.16 -22.87
CA SER A 452 4.16 5.32 -21.98
C SER A 452 5.58 5.70 -21.57
N THR A 453 6.37 4.72 -21.09
CA THR A 453 7.77 4.92 -20.72
C THR A 453 8.59 5.57 -21.85
N ARG A 454 8.45 5.10 -23.09
CA ARG A 454 9.17 5.66 -24.25
C ARG A 454 8.72 7.07 -24.56
N ARG A 455 7.40 7.33 -24.65
CA ARG A 455 6.85 8.68 -24.88
C ARG A 455 7.37 9.67 -23.85
N MET A 456 7.34 9.27 -22.58
CA MET A 456 7.79 10.12 -21.48
C MET A 456 9.30 10.39 -21.53
N ALA A 457 10.11 9.39 -21.85
CA ALA A 457 11.55 9.55 -22.00
C ALA A 457 11.89 10.53 -23.15
N GLU A 458 11.22 10.38 -24.30
CA GLU A 458 11.34 11.30 -25.46
C GLU A 458 10.90 12.71 -25.08
N LYS A 459 9.73 12.87 -24.47
CA LYS A 459 9.17 14.16 -24.03
C LYS A 459 10.11 14.92 -23.10
N LEU A 460 10.83 14.22 -22.23
CA LEU A 460 11.76 14.78 -21.25
C LEU A 460 13.22 14.80 -21.73
N GLY A 461 13.51 14.32 -22.93
CA GLY A 461 14.88 14.23 -23.44
C GLY A 461 15.77 13.29 -22.61
N LEU A 462 15.20 12.27 -21.99
CA LEU A 462 15.94 11.30 -21.19
C LEU A 462 16.66 10.32 -22.12
N GLY A 463 17.98 10.27 -22.03
CA GLY A 463 18.81 9.28 -22.72
C GLY A 463 18.74 7.90 -22.07
N ASP A 464 19.51 6.96 -22.63
CA ASP A 464 19.68 5.63 -22.03
C ASP A 464 20.31 5.75 -20.63
N PRO A 465 19.63 5.30 -19.58
CA PRO A 465 20.16 5.34 -18.21
C PRO A 465 21.23 4.27 -17.96
N GLY A 466 21.53 3.42 -18.95
CA GLY A 466 22.52 2.33 -18.84
C GLY A 466 23.94 2.87 -18.70
N ILE A 467 24.71 2.33 -17.74
CA ILE A 467 26.16 2.58 -17.61
C ILE A 467 27.00 1.53 -18.34
N TRP A 468 26.37 0.44 -18.75
CA TRP A 468 27.04 -0.60 -19.54
C TRP A 468 26.95 -0.24 -21.02
N PRO A 469 28.07 -0.39 -21.81
CA PRO A 469 28.03 -0.13 -23.25
C PRO A 469 27.03 -1.07 -23.93
N ARG A 470 26.16 -0.51 -24.78
CA ARG A 470 25.26 -1.28 -25.64
C ARG A 470 25.92 -1.43 -27.02
N VAL A 471 26.09 -2.67 -27.47
CA VAL A 471 26.56 -3.01 -28.80
C VAL A 471 25.34 -3.55 -29.57
N ASN A 472 25.04 -2.93 -30.71
CA ASN A 472 23.94 -3.34 -31.63
C ASN A 472 24.43 -4.46 -32.55
#